data_7418a547c5e8f495761b05a3dd0e6dbc
#
_entry.id   7418a547c5e8f495761b05a3dd0e6dbc
#
_cell.length_a   1.000
_cell.length_b   1.000
_cell.length_c   1.000
_cell.angle_alpha   90.00
_cell.angle_beta   90.00
_cell.angle_gamma   90.00
#
_symmetry.space_group_name_H-M   'P 1'
#
loop_
_entity.id
_entity.type
_entity.pdbx_description
1 polymer ?
#
loop_
_entity_poly.entity_id
_entity_poly.type
_entity_poly.pdbx_seq_one_letter_code
_entity_poly.pdbx_strand_id
1 'polypeptide(L)'
;MRTIIYTLILSCICCLATVAQCGNFAGADYSQGIVFIMENNRIVWQHKAPASNDIWVLPNGNLLFSTGKGVLEVTRQNDTVFHYASESPIFACQRLKNGNTFIGECNAGRLLEVSPEGNIVSDICILPEGISDGTFAFMRNARKLDNGHYLVAHYGDECVKEYDQAGKVVWQVKIPGGPHSVIRLRDGHTLVAVADKTQNPRIVELDKQGKTVWEISNKDIPGKPLKFLGGMQYFPDGRLLFTNWVGHVNPEQRNHLFLVDREKNILCTVENREGIQTMSSVFSLDENGKSYH
;
A
#
# COMPACT_ATOMS: atom_id res chain seq x y z
N MET A 1 5.52 -65.54 38.18
CA MET A 1 6.13 -64.49 37.35
C MET A 1 5.00 -63.66 36.77
N ARG A 2 4.84 -62.39 37.20
CA ARG A 2 3.86 -61.46 36.66
C ARG A 2 4.62 -60.49 35.74
N THR A 3 4.31 -60.56 34.45
CA THR A 3 4.87 -59.66 33.43
C THR A 3 4.10 -58.33 33.45
N ILE A 4 4.77 -57.24 33.79
CA ILE A 4 4.22 -55.90 33.77
C ILE A 4 4.53 -55.31 32.38
N ILE A 5 3.46 -55.06 31.60
CA ILE A 5 3.54 -54.40 30.29
C ILE A 5 3.43 -52.88 30.54
N TYR A 6 4.51 -52.13 30.27
CA TYR A 6 4.49 -50.68 30.26
C TYR A 6 4.00 -50.20 28.88
N THR A 7 2.81 -49.62 28.86
CA THR A 7 2.32 -48.91 27.67
C THR A 7 2.87 -47.50 27.66
N LEU A 8 3.79 -47.21 26.75
CA LEU A 8 4.26 -45.82 26.50
C LEU A 8 3.18 -45.09 25.71
N ILE A 9 2.52 -44.11 26.36
CA ILE A 9 1.63 -43.19 25.66
C ILE A 9 2.51 -42.07 25.11
N LEU A 10 2.77 -42.13 23.81
CA LEU A 10 3.41 -41.03 23.07
C LEU A 10 2.37 -39.92 22.85
N SER A 11 2.37 -38.89 23.69
CA SER A 11 1.55 -37.71 23.48
C SER A 11 2.16 -36.88 22.32
N CYS A 12 1.58 -36.98 21.15
CA CYS A 12 1.88 -36.10 20.02
C CYS A 12 1.35 -34.70 20.36
N ILE A 13 2.21 -33.82 20.86
CA ILE A 13 1.89 -32.39 21.00
C ILE A 13 1.92 -31.83 19.58
N CYS A 14 0.75 -31.76 18.94
CA CYS A 14 0.56 -30.91 17.76
C CYS A 14 0.76 -29.45 18.20
N CYS A 15 1.95 -28.91 18.04
CA CYS A 15 2.15 -27.48 18.02
C CYS A 15 1.35 -26.91 16.85
N LEU A 16 0.11 -26.48 17.12
CA LEU A 16 -0.59 -25.58 16.22
C LEU A 16 0.22 -24.27 16.26
N ALA A 17 1.04 -24.06 15.23
CA ALA A 17 1.67 -22.76 15.02
C ALA A 17 0.53 -21.74 14.84
N THR A 18 0.23 -21.01 15.90
CA THR A 18 -0.65 -19.84 15.81
C THR A 18 0.07 -18.84 14.94
N VAL A 19 -0.47 -18.59 13.72
CA VAL A 19 0.01 -17.49 12.87
C VAL A 19 -0.10 -16.21 13.70
N ALA A 20 1.03 -15.52 13.88
CA ALA A 20 1.06 -14.30 14.67
C ALA A 20 0.07 -13.27 14.11
N GLN A 21 -0.53 -12.47 14.97
CA GLN A 21 -1.37 -11.35 14.56
C GLN A 21 -0.53 -10.33 13.78
N CYS A 22 -1.11 -9.75 12.71
CA CYS A 22 -0.45 -8.69 11.93
C CYS A 22 -0.37 -7.34 12.68
N GLY A 23 -0.57 -7.34 14.00
CA GLY A 23 -0.60 -6.14 14.81
C GLY A 23 -1.87 -5.30 14.59
N ASN A 24 -1.81 -4.05 15.04
CA ASN A 24 -2.88 -3.09 14.84
C ASN A 24 -2.58 -2.26 13.57
N PHE A 25 -3.59 -2.02 12.74
CA PHE A 25 -3.40 -1.29 11.49
C PHE A 25 -4.66 -0.53 11.06
N ALA A 26 -4.47 0.52 10.27
CA ALA A 26 -5.50 1.12 9.46
C ALA A 26 -5.50 0.49 8.07
N GLY A 27 -6.68 0.26 7.48
CA GLY A 27 -6.81 -0.31 6.15
C GLY A 27 -7.84 0.42 5.31
N ALA A 28 -7.69 0.36 4.00
CA ALA A 28 -8.72 0.77 3.04
C ALA A 28 -9.31 -0.48 2.39
N ASP A 29 -10.64 -0.62 2.42
CA ASP A 29 -11.38 -1.67 1.71
C ASP A 29 -12.12 -1.07 0.51
N TYR A 30 -11.58 -1.35 -0.66
CA TYR A 30 -12.06 -0.77 -1.91
C TYR A 30 -13.51 -1.19 -2.23
N SER A 31 -13.83 -2.47 -2.06
CA SER A 31 -15.14 -3.00 -2.45
C SER A 31 -16.24 -2.59 -1.49
N GLN A 32 -15.94 -2.47 -0.20
CA GLN A 32 -16.90 -1.96 0.78
C GLN A 32 -16.99 -0.43 0.75
N GLY A 33 -16.01 0.25 0.18
CA GLY A 33 -15.94 1.71 0.16
C GLY A 33 -15.76 2.31 1.55
N ILE A 34 -14.89 1.70 2.36
CA ILE A 34 -14.56 2.15 3.71
C ILE A 34 -13.06 2.21 3.93
N VAL A 35 -12.66 3.07 4.85
CA VAL A 35 -11.40 2.94 5.61
C VAL A 35 -11.74 2.52 7.03
N PHE A 36 -10.85 1.74 7.64
CA PHE A 36 -11.11 1.17 8.96
C PHE A 36 -9.83 1.09 9.79
N ILE A 37 -10.02 0.91 11.10
CA ILE A 37 -8.94 0.57 12.03
C ILE A 37 -9.23 -0.81 12.60
N MET A 38 -8.22 -1.66 12.51
CA MET A 38 -8.18 -3.00 13.08
C MET A 38 -7.31 -2.99 14.33
N GLU A 39 -7.88 -3.33 15.48
CA GLU A 39 -7.16 -3.53 16.74
C GLU A 39 -7.57 -4.87 17.34
N ASN A 40 -6.60 -5.64 17.80
CA ASN A 40 -6.86 -6.95 18.40
C ASN A 40 -7.77 -7.85 17.54
N ASN A 41 -7.56 -7.84 16.23
CA ASN A 41 -8.34 -8.58 15.24
C ASN A 41 -9.81 -8.15 15.10
N ARG A 42 -10.18 -6.95 15.50
CA ARG A 42 -11.55 -6.40 15.35
C ARG A 42 -11.49 -5.03 14.71
N ILE A 43 -12.46 -4.74 13.84
CA ILE A 43 -12.68 -3.39 13.35
C ILE A 43 -13.27 -2.58 14.50
N VAL A 44 -12.49 -1.61 15.01
CA VAL A 44 -12.87 -0.74 16.14
C VAL A 44 -13.35 0.63 15.69
N TRP A 45 -13.05 1.00 14.44
CA TRP A 45 -13.46 2.25 13.83
C TRP A 45 -13.55 2.10 12.31
N GLN A 46 -14.48 2.84 11.68
CA GLN A 46 -14.59 2.90 10.23
C GLN A 46 -15.18 4.23 9.76
N HIS A 47 -14.85 4.59 8.51
CA HIS A 47 -15.38 5.76 7.83
C HIS A 47 -15.67 5.45 6.36
N LYS A 48 -16.68 6.08 5.77
CA LYS A 48 -17.03 5.90 4.35
C LYS A 48 -15.95 6.52 3.46
N ALA A 49 -15.37 5.72 2.59
CA ALA A 49 -14.28 6.10 1.69
C ALA A 49 -14.38 5.31 0.38
N PRO A 50 -15.31 5.64 -0.53
CA PRO A 50 -15.50 4.90 -1.77
C PRO A 50 -14.22 4.94 -2.62
N ALA A 51 -13.83 3.79 -3.16
CA ALA A 51 -12.66 3.62 -4.01
C ALA A 51 -11.34 4.15 -3.42
N SER A 52 -11.16 4.05 -2.09
CA SER A 52 -9.91 4.43 -1.42
C SER A 52 -8.76 3.52 -1.85
N ASN A 53 -7.61 4.11 -2.17
CA ASN A 53 -6.39 3.41 -2.60
C ASN A 53 -5.15 3.81 -1.81
N ASP A 54 -5.26 4.80 -0.92
CA ASP A 54 -4.15 5.26 -0.09
C ASP A 54 -4.65 5.70 1.28
N ILE A 55 -3.96 5.31 2.35
CA ILE A 55 -4.33 5.63 3.73
C ILE A 55 -3.08 5.88 4.58
N TRP A 56 -3.14 6.88 5.44
CA TRP A 56 -2.13 7.24 6.42
C TRP A 56 -2.76 7.43 7.79
N VAL A 57 -2.03 7.03 8.82
CA VAL A 57 -2.30 7.50 10.19
C VAL A 57 -1.30 8.59 10.50
N LEU A 58 -1.81 9.80 10.74
CA LEU A 58 -1.00 10.97 11.01
C LEU A 58 -0.49 10.98 12.46
N PRO A 59 0.57 11.76 12.78
CA PRO A 59 1.11 11.83 14.15
C PRO A 59 0.10 12.31 15.21
N ASN A 60 -0.93 13.06 14.80
CA ASN A 60 -2.02 13.51 15.67
C ASN A 60 -3.12 12.43 15.87
N GLY A 61 -2.97 11.27 15.26
CA GLY A 61 -3.94 10.15 15.31
C GLY A 61 -5.07 10.24 14.29
N ASN A 62 -5.16 11.31 13.49
CA ASN A 62 -6.12 11.44 12.40
C ASN A 62 -5.77 10.49 11.25
N LEU A 63 -6.77 10.17 10.42
CA LEU A 63 -6.58 9.40 9.21
C LEU A 63 -6.67 10.32 7.99
N LEU A 64 -5.64 10.27 7.14
CA LEU A 64 -5.62 10.88 5.81
C LEU A 64 -5.76 9.78 4.77
N PHE A 65 -6.72 9.90 3.86
CA PHE A 65 -6.96 8.88 2.85
C PHE A 65 -7.53 9.45 1.57
N SER A 66 -7.27 8.75 0.46
CA SER A 66 -7.92 9.03 -0.81
C SER A 66 -9.34 8.48 -0.83
N THR A 67 -10.20 9.14 -1.59
CA THR A 67 -11.50 8.62 -2.03
C THR A 67 -11.48 8.52 -3.56
N GLY A 68 -12.55 8.03 -4.19
CA GLY A 68 -12.61 7.90 -5.65
C GLY A 68 -12.23 9.19 -6.40
N LYS A 69 -12.65 10.36 -5.89
CA LYS A 69 -12.38 11.68 -6.48
C LYS A 69 -12.07 12.73 -5.41
N GLY A 70 -11.30 12.36 -4.40
CA GLY A 70 -10.96 13.31 -3.34
C GLY A 70 -9.95 12.77 -2.33
N VAL A 71 -9.61 13.64 -1.39
CA VAL A 71 -8.79 13.32 -0.21
C VAL A 71 -9.49 13.88 1.01
N LEU A 72 -9.53 13.10 2.08
CA LEU A 72 -10.07 13.50 3.38
C LEU A 72 -9.02 13.28 4.47
N GLU A 73 -8.97 14.20 5.44
CA GLU A 73 -8.45 13.92 6.77
C GLU A 73 -9.61 13.94 7.76
N VAL A 74 -9.72 12.89 8.55
CA VAL A 74 -10.79 12.75 9.55
C VAL A 74 -10.22 12.41 10.93
N THR A 75 -10.88 12.89 11.97
CA THR A 75 -10.59 12.51 13.36
C THR A 75 -11.13 11.12 13.68
N ARG A 76 -10.75 10.57 14.84
CA ARG A 76 -11.34 9.31 15.34
C ARG A 76 -12.83 9.46 15.74
N GLN A 77 -13.33 10.68 15.84
CA GLN A 77 -14.75 11.01 16.05
C GLN A 77 -15.53 11.15 14.73
N ASN A 78 -14.86 10.93 13.59
CA ASN A 78 -15.39 11.11 12.23
C ASN A 78 -15.61 12.58 11.81
N ASP A 79 -14.99 13.54 12.50
CA ASP A 79 -15.02 14.94 12.06
C ASP A 79 -14.03 15.14 10.90
N THR A 80 -14.48 15.76 9.81
CA THR A 80 -13.62 16.11 8.69
C THR A 80 -12.84 17.39 9.00
N VAL A 81 -11.51 17.31 8.98
CA VAL A 81 -10.61 18.46 9.26
C VAL A 81 -9.87 18.95 8.01
N PHE A 82 -9.82 18.14 6.95
CA PHE A 82 -9.33 18.53 5.63
C PHE A 82 -10.13 17.83 4.54
N HIS A 83 -10.40 18.53 3.46
CA HIS A 83 -11.10 18.00 2.29
C HIS A 83 -10.55 18.62 1.01
N TYR A 84 -10.28 17.77 0.02
CA TYR A 84 -10.00 18.16 -1.36
C TYR A 84 -10.89 17.35 -2.30
N ALA A 85 -11.52 18.01 -3.27
CA ALA A 85 -12.33 17.37 -4.31
C ALA A 85 -11.66 17.53 -5.69
N SER A 86 -11.74 16.49 -6.50
CA SER A 86 -11.18 16.45 -7.86
C SER A 86 -12.18 15.85 -8.85
N GLU A 87 -12.05 16.22 -10.12
CA GLU A 87 -12.75 15.52 -11.21
C GLU A 87 -11.98 14.27 -11.68
N SER A 88 -10.68 14.20 -11.42
CA SER A 88 -9.84 13.05 -11.71
C SER A 88 -9.84 12.03 -10.56
N PRO A 89 -9.73 10.71 -10.83
CA PRO A 89 -9.51 9.74 -9.77
C PRO A 89 -8.23 10.01 -8.97
N ILE A 90 -8.31 9.84 -7.65
CA ILE A 90 -7.19 10.01 -6.73
C ILE A 90 -6.73 8.65 -6.22
N PHE A 91 -5.45 8.31 -6.47
CA PHE A 91 -4.82 7.09 -5.99
C PHE A 91 -3.65 7.33 -5.03
N ALA A 92 -3.25 8.58 -4.84
CA ALA A 92 -2.13 8.94 -3.97
C ALA A 92 -2.43 10.19 -3.17
N CYS A 93 -2.18 10.14 -1.87
CA CYS A 93 -2.17 11.31 -0.98
C CYS A 93 -1.07 11.14 0.08
N GLN A 94 -0.52 12.27 0.55
CA GLN A 94 0.54 12.25 1.56
C GLN A 94 0.54 13.58 2.33
N ARG A 95 0.55 13.54 3.67
CA ARG A 95 0.78 14.75 4.46
C ARG A 95 2.27 15.09 4.43
N LEU A 96 2.60 16.31 4.06
CA LEU A 96 3.95 16.82 4.01
C LEU A 96 4.38 17.45 5.34
N LYS A 97 5.70 17.55 5.56
CA LYS A 97 6.28 18.14 6.78
C LYS A 97 5.91 19.61 6.99
N ASN A 98 5.60 20.33 5.92
CA ASN A 98 5.16 21.74 5.96
C ASN A 98 3.66 21.91 6.23
N GLY A 99 2.92 20.81 6.45
CA GLY A 99 1.48 20.82 6.69
C GLY A 99 0.62 20.69 5.42
N ASN A 100 1.16 20.92 4.23
CA ASN A 100 0.45 20.71 2.98
C ASN A 100 0.14 19.24 2.75
N THR A 101 -0.81 18.98 1.88
CA THR A 101 -1.13 17.62 1.40
C THR A 101 -0.69 17.49 -0.05
N PHE A 102 0.21 16.54 -0.32
CA PHE A 102 0.50 16.10 -1.69
C PHE A 102 -0.65 15.21 -2.18
N ILE A 103 -1.07 15.41 -3.43
CA ILE A 103 -2.17 14.68 -4.08
C ILE A 103 -1.78 14.35 -5.51
N GLY A 104 -1.95 13.07 -5.89
CA GLY A 104 -1.75 12.61 -7.25
C GLY A 104 -3.09 12.39 -7.96
N GLU A 105 -3.41 13.22 -8.97
CA GLU A 105 -4.58 13.07 -9.82
C GLU A 105 -4.25 12.13 -10.99
N CYS A 106 -4.86 10.94 -10.97
CA CYS A 106 -4.49 9.82 -11.83
C CYS A 106 -4.59 10.14 -13.33
N ASN A 107 -5.79 10.45 -13.81
CA ASN A 107 -6.02 10.68 -15.25
C ASN A 107 -5.49 12.04 -15.70
N ALA A 108 -5.67 13.06 -14.88
CA ALA A 108 -5.18 14.39 -15.17
C ALA A 108 -3.65 14.49 -15.17
N GLY A 109 -2.96 13.48 -14.64
CA GLY A 109 -1.50 13.46 -14.56
C GLY A 109 -0.94 14.65 -13.79
N ARG A 110 -1.64 15.10 -12.73
CA ARG A 110 -1.25 16.26 -11.94
C ARG A 110 -0.68 15.82 -10.58
N LEU A 111 0.42 16.42 -10.22
CA LEU A 111 1.07 16.30 -8.91
C LEU A 111 0.85 17.62 -8.17
N LEU A 112 -0.05 17.60 -7.19
CA LEU A 112 -0.52 18.79 -6.52
C LEU A 112 0.05 18.87 -5.09
N GLU A 113 0.27 20.11 -4.62
CA GLU A 113 0.32 20.39 -3.19
C GLU A 113 -0.85 21.30 -2.83
N VAL A 114 -1.58 20.89 -1.80
CA VAL A 114 -2.76 21.61 -1.32
C VAL A 114 -2.50 22.06 0.12
N SER A 115 -2.72 23.34 0.40
CA SER A 115 -2.56 23.89 1.76
C SER A 115 -3.61 23.33 2.72
N PRO A 116 -3.44 23.47 4.05
CA PRO A 116 -4.46 23.05 5.02
C PRO A 116 -5.83 23.72 4.80
N GLU A 117 -5.87 24.91 4.19
CA GLU A 117 -7.08 25.65 3.86
C GLU A 117 -7.74 25.19 2.55
N GLY A 118 -7.14 24.21 1.86
CA GLY A 118 -7.67 23.65 0.59
C GLY A 118 -7.23 24.38 -0.67
N ASN A 119 -6.25 25.32 -0.60
CA ASN A 119 -5.74 26.03 -1.76
C ASN A 119 -4.62 25.24 -2.44
N ILE A 120 -4.66 25.14 -3.78
CA ILE A 120 -3.54 24.55 -4.55
C ILE A 120 -2.38 25.53 -4.52
N VAL A 121 -1.24 25.11 -3.96
CA VAL A 121 -0.01 25.90 -3.84
C VAL A 121 1.09 25.43 -4.79
N SER A 122 0.96 24.23 -5.34
CA SER A 122 1.82 23.70 -6.40
C SER A 122 0.99 22.80 -7.32
N ASP A 123 1.24 22.89 -8.63
CA ASP A 123 0.54 22.13 -9.67
C ASP A 123 1.52 21.79 -10.79
N ILE A 124 1.86 20.52 -10.90
CA ILE A 124 2.81 20.02 -11.89
C ILE A 124 2.09 18.99 -12.77
N CYS A 125 1.97 19.29 -14.06
CA CYS A 125 1.45 18.34 -15.05
C CYS A 125 2.58 17.46 -15.57
N ILE A 126 2.39 16.13 -15.49
CA ILE A 126 3.34 15.12 -15.99
C ILE A 126 2.79 14.32 -17.17
N LEU A 127 1.67 14.76 -17.76
CA LEU A 127 1.19 14.18 -18.99
C LEU A 127 2.19 14.44 -20.14
N PRO A 128 2.31 13.51 -21.11
CA PRO A 128 3.09 13.75 -22.31
C PRO A 128 2.59 14.98 -23.07
N GLU A 129 3.48 15.65 -23.76
CA GLU A 129 3.13 16.81 -24.60
C GLU A 129 2.01 16.46 -25.60
N GLY A 130 1.02 17.34 -25.72
CA GLY A 130 -0.14 17.15 -26.58
C GLY A 130 -1.24 16.22 -26.04
N ILE A 131 -1.06 15.67 -24.84
CA ILE A 131 -2.08 14.86 -24.15
C ILE A 131 -2.75 15.74 -23.09
N SER A 132 -4.06 15.94 -23.22
CA SER A 132 -4.86 16.75 -22.27
C SER A 132 -5.47 15.92 -21.14
N ASP A 133 -5.63 14.62 -21.33
CA ASP A 133 -6.16 13.70 -20.34
C ASP A 133 -5.53 12.32 -20.52
N GLY A 134 -5.00 11.78 -19.45
CA GLY A 134 -4.43 10.43 -19.41
C GLY A 134 -5.53 9.37 -19.29
N THR A 135 -5.12 8.11 -19.41
CA THR A 135 -6.02 6.98 -19.15
C THR A 135 -6.18 6.76 -17.65
N PHE A 136 -7.23 6.04 -17.25
CA PHE A 136 -7.46 5.59 -15.87
C PHE A 136 -6.25 4.88 -15.23
N ALA A 137 -5.34 4.38 -16.04
CA ALA A 137 -4.15 3.67 -15.59
C ALA A 137 -2.87 4.52 -15.67
N PHE A 138 -2.95 5.82 -15.98
CA PHE A 138 -1.76 6.65 -16.18
C PHE A 138 -0.87 6.69 -14.93
N MET A 139 -1.44 7.01 -13.77
CA MET A 139 -0.73 7.00 -12.48
C MET A 139 -1.53 6.21 -11.45
N ARG A 140 -0.89 5.33 -10.70
CA ARG A 140 -1.54 4.61 -9.59
C ARG A 140 -1.14 5.14 -8.23
N ASN A 141 0.15 5.24 -7.97
CA ASN A 141 0.65 5.75 -6.72
C ASN A 141 1.76 6.76 -6.99
N ALA A 142 1.88 7.73 -6.13
CA ALA A 142 2.93 8.72 -6.18
C ALA A 142 3.32 9.16 -4.77
N ARG A 143 4.58 9.54 -4.59
CA ARG A 143 5.12 10.07 -3.34
C ARG A 143 5.99 11.28 -3.61
N LYS A 144 5.81 12.34 -2.82
CA LYS A 144 6.78 13.43 -2.79
C LYS A 144 7.95 13.01 -1.91
N LEU A 145 9.15 13.09 -2.46
CA LEU A 145 10.40 12.72 -1.79
C LEU A 145 10.97 13.89 -0.97
N ASP A 146 11.85 13.58 -0.01
CA ASP A 146 12.50 14.60 0.84
C ASP A 146 13.39 15.58 0.04
N ASN A 147 13.87 15.20 -1.15
CA ASN A 147 14.61 16.08 -2.06
C ASN A 147 13.69 17.01 -2.89
N GLY A 148 12.38 16.92 -2.70
CA GLY A 148 11.38 17.69 -3.42
C GLY A 148 10.93 17.09 -4.76
N HIS A 149 11.50 15.96 -5.18
CA HIS A 149 11.10 15.22 -6.38
C HIS A 149 9.82 14.40 -6.12
N TYR A 150 9.29 13.83 -7.18
CA TYR A 150 8.09 13.00 -7.14
C TYR A 150 8.38 11.63 -7.75
N LEU A 151 8.18 10.58 -6.97
CA LEU A 151 8.28 9.18 -7.42
C LEU A 151 6.89 8.68 -7.81
N VAL A 152 6.72 8.20 -9.03
CA VAL A 152 5.41 7.88 -9.61
C VAL A 152 5.40 6.49 -10.22
N ALA A 153 4.38 5.70 -9.85
CA ALA A 153 4.08 4.40 -10.45
C ALA A 153 3.11 4.58 -11.63
N HIS A 154 3.59 4.35 -12.85
CA HIS A 154 2.81 4.39 -14.08
C HIS A 154 2.36 2.97 -14.46
N TYR A 155 1.17 2.59 -14.01
CA TYR A 155 0.62 1.25 -14.26
C TYR A 155 0.43 0.96 -15.75
N GLY A 156 -0.13 1.91 -16.49
CA GLY A 156 -0.40 1.78 -17.92
C GLY A 156 0.88 1.61 -18.75
N ASP A 157 1.87 2.43 -18.47
CA ASP A 157 3.16 2.47 -19.16
C ASP A 157 4.14 1.41 -18.67
N GLU A 158 3.79 0.66 -17.61
CA GLU A 158 4.65 -0.36 -17.00
C GLU A 158 6.04 0.19 -16.62
N CYS A 159 6.06 1.34 -15.97
CA CYS A 159 7.30 1.96 -15.51
C CYS A 159 7.13 2.72 -14.20
N VAL A 160 8.24 2.94 -13.51
CA VAL A 160 8.37 3.88 -12.41
C VAL A 160 9.22 5.04 -12.88
N LYS A 161 8.80 6.27 -12.59
CA LYS A 161 9.54 7.48 -12.93
C LYS A 161 9.72 8.36 -11.69
N GLU A 162 10.85 9.04 -11.62
CA GLU A 162 11.09 10.15 -10.72
C GLU A 162 11.11 11.45 -11.53
N TYR A 163 10.32 12.41 -11.08
CA TYR A 163 10.19 13.73 -11.68
C TYR A 163 10.79 14.78 -10.74
N ASP A 164 11.48 15.77 -11.30
CA ASP A 164 11.89 16.95 -10.55
C ASP A 164 10.70 17.91 -10.30
N GLN A 165 10.97 19.02 -9.63
CA GLN A 165 9.96 20.04 -9.30
C GLN A 165 9.40 20.79 -10.53
N ALA A 166 10.03 20.65 -11.70
CA ALA A 166 9.55 21.18 -12.97
C ALA A 166 8.77 20.13 -13.78
N GLY A 167 8.56 18.93 -13.27
CA GLY A 167 7.89 17.82 -13.95
C GLY A 167 8.75 17.10 -14.99
N LYS A 168 10.08 17.34 -14.99
CA LYS A 168 11.00 16.66 -15.89
C LYS A 168 11.42 15.31 -15.30
N VAL A 169 11.44 14.25 -16.13
CA VAL A 169 11.92 12.93 -15.73
C VAL A 169 13.43 12.98 -15.48
N VAL A 170 13.84 12.61 -14.25
CA VAL A 170 15.26 12.54 -13.86
C VAL A 170 15.75 11.10 -13.65
N TRP A 171 14.82 10.16 -13.44
CA TRP A 171 15.11 8.72 -13.38
C TRP A 171 13.87 7.93 -13.84
N GLN A 172 14.10 6.80 -14.49
CA GLN A 172 13.02 5.89 -14.87
C GLN A 172 13.50 4.45 -15.00
N VAL A 173 12.58 3.51 -14.77
CA VAL A 173 12.80 2.08 -14.98
C VAL A 173 11.54 1.41 -15.50
N LYS A 174 11.70 0.49 -16.47
CA LYS A 174 10.61 -0.38 -16.93
C LYS A 174 10.37 -1.50 -15.94
N ILE A 175 9.10 -1.68 -15.57
CA ILE A 175 8.63 -2.73 -14.64
C ILE A 175 7.43 -3.44 -15.28
N PRO A 176 7.65 -4.47 -16.07
CA PRO A 176 6.55 -5.23 -16.68
C PRO A 176 5.60 -5.80 -15.64
N GLY A 177 4.29 -5.70 -15.86
CA GLY A 177 3.26 -6.20 -14.95
C GLY A 177 2.44 -5.14 -14.25
N GLY A 178 2.69 -3.86 -14.51
CA GLY A 178 1.93 -2.74 -13.97
C GLY A 178 2.32 -2.38 -12.54
N PRO A 179 3.32 -1.50 -12.34
CA PRO A 179 3.65 -0.98 -11.02
C PRO A 179 2.46 -0.22 -10.44
N HIS A 180 2.11 -0.56 -9.20
CA HIS A 180 0.95 0.00 -8.53
C HIS A 180 1.32 0.89 -7.34
N SER A 181 2.30 0.50 -6.52
CA SER A 181 2.76 1.27 -5.36
C SER A 181 4.28 1.35 -5.35
N VAL A 182 4.82 2.46 -4.84
CA VAL A 182 6.26 2.73 -4.83
C VAL A 182 6.69 3.35 -3.49
N ILE A 183 7.87 2.92 -3.01
CA ILE A 183 8.52 3.51 -1.83
C ILE A 183 9.99 3.75 -2.17
N ARG A 184 10.51 4.96 -1.91
CA ARG A 184 11.94 5.25 -1.93
C ARG A 184 12.54 5.01 -0.56
N LEU A 185 13.53 4.14 -0.45
CA LEU A 185 14.25 3.86 0.79
C LEU A 185 15.39 4.88 1.02
N ARG A 186 15.89 4.98 2.26
CA ARG A 186 16.96 5.94 2.63
C ARG A 186 18.28 5.71 1.92
N ASP A 187 18.58 4.45 1.62
CA ASP A 187 19.79 4.07 0.87
C ASP A 187 19.67 4.39 -0.63
N GLY A 188 18.50 4.86 -1.08
CA GLY A 188 18.20 5.21 -2.47
C GLY A 188 17.63 4.05 -3.28
N HIS A 189 17.43 2.87 -2.69
CA HIS A 189 16.69 1.78 -3.32
C HIS A 189 15.21 2.13 -3.48
N THR A 190 14.51 1.43 -4.36
CA THR A 190 13.09 1.63 -4.61
C THR A 190 12.34 0.31 -4.51
N LEU A 191 11.37 0.23 -3.59
CA LEU A 191 10.41 -0.86 -3.56
C LEU A 191 9.26 -0.54 -4.52
N VAL A 192 8.83 -1.55 -5.28
CA VAL A 192 7.73 -1.45 -6.23
C VAL A 192 6.80 -2.65 -6.06
N ALA A 193 5.54 -2.39 -5.71
CA ALA A 193 4.48 -3.39 -5.80
C ALA A 193 4.01 -3.47 -7.25
N VAL A 194 4.16 -4.64 -7.86
CA VAL A 194 3.77 -4.93 -9.24
C VAL A 194 2.47 -5.71 -9.21
N ALA A 195 1.46 -5.20 -9.92
CA ALA A 195 0.14 -5.79 -9.95
C ALA A 195 0.07 -7.09 -10.80
N ASP A 196 -0.92 -7.23 -11.66
CA ASP A 196 -1.26 -8.51 -12.27
C ASP A 196 -1.21 -8.56 -13.81
N LYS A 197 -0.82 -7.47 -14.49
CA LYS A 197 -0.87 -7.39 -15.98
C LYS A 197 -0.14 -8.55 -16.69
N THR A 198 0.89 -9.09 -16.06
CA THR A 198 1.65 -10.26 -16.58
C THR A 198 1.31 -11.56 -15.86
N GLN A 199 0.25 -11.59 -15.03
CA GLN A 199 -0.09 -12.72 -14.16
C GLN A 199 1.05 -13.16 -13.21
N ASN A 200 1.97 -12.25 -12.93
CA ASN A 200 3.09 -12.43 -12.02
C ASN A 200 3.16 -11.27 -11.02
N PRO A 201 2.17 -11.15 -10.11
CA PRO A 201 2.20 -10.15 -9.04
C PRO A 201 3.39 -10.42 -8.13
N ARG A 202 4.15 -9.36 -7.82
CA ARG A 202 5.38 -9.43 -7.04
C ARG A 202 5.74 -8.08 -6.45
N ILE A 203 6.57 -8.07 -5.43
CA ILE A 203 7.26 -6.86 -4.98
C ILE A 203 8.72 -6.99 -5.35
N VAL A 204 9.26 -5.97 -5.97
CA VAL A 204 10.68 -5.88 -6.31
C VAL A 204 11.34 -4.75 -5.57
N GLU A 205 12.59 -4.94 -5.16
CA GLU A 205 13.49 -3.88 -4.72
C GLU A 205 14.51 -3.62 -5.81
N LEU A 206 14.62 -2.37 -6.21
CA LEU A 206 15.55 -1.91 -7.22
C LEU A 206 16.68 -1.13 -6.56
N ASP A 207 17.91 -1.32 -7.01
CA ASP A 207 19.00 -0.42 -6.66
C ASP A 207 18.86 0.94 -7.36
N LYS A 208 19.80 1.86 -7.11
CA LYS A 208 19.80 3.21 -7.71
C LYS A 208 19.87 3.20 -9.24
N GLN A 209 20.43 2.13 -9.82
CA GLN A 209 20.55 1.93 -11.26
C GLN A 209 19.30 1.28 -11.87
N GLY A 210 18.31 0.90 -11.05
CA GLY A 210 17.08 0.25 -11.48
C GLY A 210 17.22 -1.27 -11.67
N LYS A 211 18.30 -1.89 -11.20
CA LYS A 211 18.47 -3.34 -11.21
C LYS A 211 17.75 -3.96 -10.01
N THR A 212 16.99 -5.04 -10.23
CA THR A 212 16.37 -5.81 -9.16
C THR A 212 17.43 -6.48 -8.29
N VAL A 213 17.40 -6.20 -6.98
CA VAL A 213 18.29 -6.76 -5.96
C VAL A 213 17.56 -7.69 -4.97
N TRP A 214 16.25 -7.58 -4.89
CA TRP A 214 15.39 -8.47 -4.10
C TRP A 214 14.00 -8.55 -4.74
N GLU A 215 13.33 -9.67 -4.62
CA GLU A 215 11.96 -9.89 -5.12
C GLU A 215 11.23 -10.87 -4.21
N ILE A 216 9.92 -10.66 -4.01
CA ILE A 216 9.00 -11.66 -3.47
C ILE A 216 7.82 -11.85 -4.42
N SER A 217 7.46 -13.10 -4.71
CA SER A 217 6.45 -13.48 -5.69
C SER A 217 5.69 -14.73 -5.27
N ASN A 218 4.77 -15.22 -6.09
CA ASN A 218 4.03 -16.45 -5.84
C ASN A 218 4.92 -17.69 -5.64
N LYS A 219 6.17 -17.68 -6.13
CA LYS A 219 7.12 -18.79 -5.92
C LYS A 219 7.59 -18.87 -4.47
N ASP A 220 7.61 -17.75 -3.78
CA ASP A 220 8.10 -17.61 -2.41
C ASP A 220 6.99 -17.84 -1.38
N ILE A 221 5.71 -17.80 -1.77
CA ILE A 221 4.53 -17.85 -0.89
C ILE A 221 3.59 -19.01 -1.32
N PRO A 222 4.01 -20.27 -1.16
CA PRO A 222 3.19 -21.40 -1.57
C PRO A 222 1.88 -21.50 -0.79
N GLY A 223 0.78 -21.80 -1.48
CA GLY A 223 -0.55 -21.97 -0.87
C GLY A 223 -1.29 -20.67 -0.53
N LYS A 224 -0.66 -19.51 -0.70
CA LYS A 224 -1.26 -18.18 -0.42
C LYS A 224 -1.06 -17.25 -1.62
N PRO A 225 -1.78 -17.45 -2.73
CA PRO A 225 -1.47 -16.78 -3.98
C PRO A 225 -1.65 -15.26 -3.90
N LEU A 226 -0.61 -14.54 -4.32
CA LEU A 226 -0.69 -13.12 -4.64
C LEU A 226 -1.54 -12.95 -5.90
N LYS A 227 -2.38 -11.90 -5.92
CA LYS A 227 -3.30 -11.61 -7.03
C LYS A 227 -3.06 -10.21 -7.60
N PHE A 228 -3.19 -9.18 -6.77
CA PHE A 228 -2.97 -7.80 -7.17
C PHE A 228 -2.38 -7.06 -5.97
N LEU A 229 -1.15 -6.59 -6.08
CA LEU A 229 -0.49 -5.91 -4.97
C LEU A 229 -0.86 -4.42 -4.97
N GLY A 230 -1.37 -3.98 -3.82
CA GLY A 230 -1.82 -2.62 -3.58
C GLY A 230 -0.82 -1.80 -2.75
N GLY A 231 -1.30 -1.23 -1.64
CA GLY A 231 -0.47 -0.46 -0.72
C GLY A 231 0.56 -1.31 0.01
N MET A 232 1.67 -0.68 0.39
CA MET A 232 2.73 -1.33 1.15
C MET A 232 3.37 -0.35 2.13
N GLN A 233 3.99 -0.91 3.18
CA GLN A 233 4.74 -0.19 4.19
C GLN A 233 6.01 -0.98 4.53
N TYR A 234 7.16 -0.31 4.51
CA TYR A 234 8.46 -0.91 4.81
C TYR A 234 8.98 -0.41 6.15
N PHE A 235 9.45 -1.33 6.98
CA PHE A 235 9.95 -1.04 8.33
C PHE A 235 11.48 -0.98 8.36
N PRO A 236 12.08 -0.19 9.29
CA PRO A 236 13.52 -0.06 9.39
C PRO A 236 14.28 -1.37 9.66
N ASP A 237 13.62 -2.37 10.21
CA ASP A 237 14.17 -3.70 10.47
C ASP A 237 14.11 -4.64 9.24
N GLY A 238 13.63 -4.12 8.11
CA GLY A 238 13.54 -4.87 6.85
C GLY A 238 12.22 -5.59 6.63
N ARG A 239 11.29 -5.59 7.60
CA ARG A 239 9.96 -6.16 7.38
C ARG A 239 9.18 -5.34 6.36
N LEU A 240 8.30 -6.02 5.62
CA LEU A 240 7.44 -5.44 4.61
C LEU A 240 5.99 -5.87 4.84
N LEU A 241 5.11 -4.90 5.08
CA LEU A 241 3.66 -5.07 5.17
C LEU A 241 3.06 -4.66 3.82
N PHE A 242 2.20 -5.51 3.24
CA PHE A 242 1.58 -5.18 1.96
C PHE A 242 0.21 -5.81 1.78
N THR A 243 -0.64 -5.13 1.01
CA THR A 243 -1.96 -5.61 0.66
C THR A 243 -1.94 -6.44 -0.61
N ASN A 244 -2.78 -7.47 -0.61
CA ASN A 244 -3.10 -8.29 -1.78
C ASN A 244 -4.59 -8.08 -2.08
N TRP A 245 -4.88 -7.18 -3.02
CA TRP A 245 -6.25 -6.90 -3.43
C TRP A 245 -6.81 -8.11 -4.20
N VAL A 246 -7.93 -8.62 -3.76
CA VAL A 246 -8.50 -9.89 -4.24
C VAL A 246 -9.89 -9.70 -4.86
N GLY A 247 -10.19 -8.51 -5.38
CA GLY A 247 -11.51 -8.17 -5.92
C GLY A 247 -11.95 -8.98 -7.14
N HIS A 248 -11.01 -9.63 -7.84
CA HIS A 248 -11.29 -10.45 -9.02
C HIS A 248 -11.16 -11.97 -8.78
N VAL A 249 -11.08 -12.42 -7.51
CA VAL A 249 -10.89 -13.83 -7.19
C VAL A 249 -12.06 -14.41 -6.39
N ASN A 250 -12.13 -15.76 -6.36
CA ASN A 250 -13.09 -16.48 -5.55
C ASN A 250 -12.98 -16.04 -4.07
N PRO A 251 -14.10 -15.72 -3.41
CA PRO A 251 -14.15 -15.38 -1.99
C PRO A 251 -13.46 -16.34 -1.04
N GLU A 252 -13.34 -17.62 -1.39
CA GLU A 252 -12.77 -18.66 -0.52
C GLU A 252 -11.24 -18.61 -0.41
N GLN A 253 -10.55 -17.82 -1.24
CA GLN A 253 -9.07 -17.75 -1.28
C GLN A 253 -8.54 -16.34 -1.02
N ARG A 254 -9.12 -15.64 -0.06
CA ARG A 254 -8.76 -14.24 0.23
C ARG A 254 -7.65 -14.15 1.28
N ASN A 255 -6.44 -13.90 0.82
CA ASN A 255 -5.34 -13.43 1.66
C ASN A 255 -5.18 -11.93 1.40
N HIS A 256 -5.64 -11.10 2.32
CA HIS A 256 -5.74 -9.65 2.12
C HIS A 256 -4.47 -8.89 2.44
N LEU A 257 -3.69 -9.38 3.42
CA LEU A 257 -2.55 -8.70 4.00
C LEU A 257 -1.46 -9.69 4.33
N PHE A 258 -0.22 -9.29 4.08
CA PHE A 258 0.98 -10.03 4.43
C PHE A 258 1.96 -9.12 5.14
N LEU A 259 2.59 -9.64 6.20
CA LEU A 259 3.82 -9.13 6.77
C LEU A 259 4.91 -10.18 6.53
N VAL A 260 5.99 -9.78 5.89
CA VAL A 260 7.11 -10.67 5.58
C VAL A 260 8.43 -10.07 6.04
N ASP A 261 9.44 -10.92 6.27
CA ASP A 261 10.83 -10.50 6.49
C ASP A 261 11.64 -10.49 5.19
N ARG A 262 12.94 -10.17 5.28
CA ARG A 262 13.85 -10.13 4.12
C ARG A 262 14.18 -11.52 3.58
N GLU A 263 14.07 -12.55 4.39
CA GLU A 263 14.21 -13.96 4.04
C GLU A 263 12.95 -14.52 3.39
N LYS A 264 11.90 -13.67 3.24
CA LYS A 264 10.58 -13.96 2.64
C LYS A 264 9.71 -14.89 3.49
N ASN A 265 10.01 -15.04 4.78
CA ASN A 265 9.13 -15.73 5.69
C ASN A 265 7.86 -14.91 5.92
N ILE A 266 6.69 -15.56 5.87
CA ILE A 266 5.42 -14.93 6.25
C ILE A 266 5.37 -14.88 7.78
N LEU A 267 5.48 -13.67 8.34
CA LEU A 267 5.38 -13.44 9.77
C LEU A 267 3.93 -13.42 10.23
N CYS A 268 3.04 -12.86 9.41
CA CYS A 268 1.60 -12.91 9.60
C CYS A 268 0.83 -12.70 8.30
N THR A 269 -0.45 -13.05 8.31
CA THR A 269 -1.39 -12.77 7.21
C THR A 269 -2.80 -12.54 7.75
N VAL A 270 -3.59 -11.75 7.03
CA VAL A 270 -5.03 -11.59 7.27
C VAL A 270 -5.79 -12.29 6.16
N GLU A 271 -6.49 -13.36 6.52
CA GLU A 271 -7.24 -14.22 5.60
C GLU A 271 -8.75 -14.12 5.89
N ASN A 272 -9.58 -14.22 4.85
CA ASN A 272 -11.05 -14.43 4.91
C ASN A 272 -11.74 -13.86 6.17
N ARG A 273 -11.43 -12.62 6.53
CA ARG A 273 -11.91 -12.04 7.77
C ARG A 273 -13.27 -11.38 7.57
N GLU A 274 -14.18 -11.65 8.50
CA GLU A 274 -15.45 -10.95 8.57
C GLU A 274 -15.21 -9.43 8.63
N GLY A 275 -15.98 -8.68 7.83
CA GLY A 275 -15.85 -7.22 7.73
C GLY A 275 -14.77 -6.72 6.75
N ILE A 276 -13.96 -7.61 6.12
CA ILE A 276 -13.00 -7.25 5.08
C ILE A 276 -13.36 -7.97 3.78
N GLN A 277 -13.46 -7.22 2.67
CA GLN A 277 -13.69 -7.78 1.34
C GLN A 277 -12.47 -7.68 0.43
N THR A 278 -11.89 -6.48 0.30
CA THR A 278 -10.73 -6.25 -0.56
C THR A 278 -9.86 -5.11 -0.02
N MET A 279 -8.67 -5.44 0.48
CA MET A 279 -7.76 -4.41 0.99
C MET A 279 -6.93 -3.81 -0.15
N SER A 280 -7.06 -2.50 -0.36
CA SER A 280 -6.30 -1.72 -1.34
C SER A 280 -5.08 -1.02 -0.73
N SER A 281 -5.14 -0.63 0.54
CA SER A 281 -4.04 0.04 1.23
C SER A 281 -4.01 -0.30 2.73
N VAL A 282 -2.86 -0.10 3.37
CA VAL A 282 -2.63 -0.42 4.78
C VAL A 282 -1.63 0.54 5.41
N PHE A 283 -1.81 0.84 6.70
CA PHE A 283 -0.87 1.58 7.53
C PHE A 283 -0.81 0.97 8.94
N SER A 284 0.37 0.51 9.38
CA SER A 284 0.55 -0.06 10.74
C SER A 284 0.44 1.02 11.80
N LEU A 285 -0.27 0.72 12.89
CA LEU A 285 -0.38 1.57 14.07
C LEU A 285 0.76 1.33 15.07
N ASP A 286 1.36 0.15 15.04
CA ASP A 286 2.37 -0.27 16.02
C ASP A 286 3.74 0.38 15.75
N GLU A 287 3.99 0.84 14.51
CA GLU A 287 5.27 1.37 14.04
C GLU A 287 5.17 2.83 13.57
N ASN A 288 4.21 3.57 14.12
CA ASN A 288 3.90 4.92 13.66
C ASN A 288 5.13 5.86 13.70
N GLY A 289 5.41 6.51 12.58
CA GLY A 289 6.51 7.46 12.41
C GLY A 289 7.90 6.87 12.14
N LYS A 290 8.05 5.53 12.09
CA LYS A 290 9.34 4.86 11.85
C LYS A 290 9.41 4.06 10.57
N SER A 291 8.34 4.03 9.79
CA SER A 291 8.25 3.25 8.55
C SER A 291 8.25 4.13 7.31
N TYR A 292 8.46 3.51 6.15
CA TYR A 292 8.27 4.11 4.83
C TYR A 292 6.94 3.65 4.24
N HIS A 293 6.21 4.58 3.68
CA HIS A 293 4.88 4.30 3.10
C HIS A 293 4.74 4.95 1.73
#